data_d85c2ca087f67ffb3b5b443bc5ce9c2d
#
_entry.id   d85c2ca087f67ffb3b5b443bc5ce9c2d
#
_cell.length_a   1.000
_cell.length_b   1.000
_cell.length_c   1.000
_cell.angle_alpha   90.00
_cell.angle_beta   90.00
_cell.angle_gamma   90.00
#
_symmetry.space_group_name_H-M   'P 1'
#
loop_
_entity.id
_entity.type
_entity.pdbx_description
1 polymer ?
#
loop_
_entity_poly.entity_id
_entity_poly.type
_entity_poly.pdbx_seq_one_letter_code
_entity_poly.pdbx_strand_id
1 'polypeptide(L)'
;MKSSRQILLLVGTMCLAQVLGMTGYNLWPALISDFILRWDLTSRAAGWIGGIFYVGYLAAIWPLSNITDRIDPKKIYSYSMALTIVSPLGFALTAEGFWTAMFWRFLQGVGLAGTYMPGLKLLTDIVPKSAQSRTVAWYTSFFYVGAALSLSYGTNLNEFLDWREVWLFAAVGPFIALLFVWLMIPSVKIKFEGQSNWGLLDLRSILANRKVIGFTLAYSAHTAEL
;
A
#
# COMPACT_ATOMS: atom_id res chain seq x y z
N MET A 1 13.06 25.10 12.18
CA MET A 1 11.90 24.91 11.28
C MET A 1 12.41 24.56 9.90
N LYS A 2 11.84 23.54 9.23
CA LYS A 2 12.18 23.23 7.83
C LYS A 2 11.69 24.35 6.91
N SER A 3 12.44 24.69 5.87
CA SER A 3 12.01 25.69 4.89
C SER A 3 10.82 25.15 4.07
N SER A 4 10.00 26.04 3.52
CA SER A 4 8.85 25.67 2.66
C SER A 4 9.30 24.80 1.48
N ARG A 5 10.48 25.05 0.91
CA ARG A 5 11.07 24.26 -0.16
C ARG A 5 11.41 22.82 0.29
N GLN A 6 11.95 22.67 1.50
CA GLN A 6 12.24 21.34 2.06
C GLN A 6 10.97 20.53 2.30
N ILE A 7 9.91 21.17 2.81
CA ILE A 7 8.61 20.52 3.02
C ILE A 7 8.04 20.06 1.69
N LEU A 8 8.06 20.91 0.68
CA LEU A 8 7.56 20.56 -0.66
C LEU A 8 8.32 19.38 -1.28
N LEU A 9 9.64 19.36 -1.15
CA LEU A 9 10.46 18.23 -1.62
C LEU A 9 10.12 16.93 -0.90
N LEU A 10 9.95 16.94 0.42
CA LEU A 10 9.59 15.74 1.18
C LEU A 10 8.20 15.21 0.79
N VAL A 11 7.22 16.10 0.68
CA VAL A 11 5.85 15.73 0.25
C VAL A 11 5.88 15.20 -1.17
N GLY A 12 6.56 15.88 -2.09
CA GLY A 12 6.69 15.45 -3.50
C GLY A 12 7.36 14.08 -3.62
N THR A 13 8.44 13.84 -2.84
CA THR A 13 9.10 12.54 -2.81
C THR A 13 8.16 11.43 -2.36
N MET A 14 7.39 11.65 -1.29
CA MET A 14 6.46 10.65 -0.79
C MET A 14 5.27 10.42 -1.73
N CYS A 15 4.75 11.47 -2.38
CA CYS A 15 3.72 11.35 -3.40
C CYS A 15 4.23 10.55 -4.62
N LEU A 16 5.45 10.83 -5.09
CA LEU A 16 6.08 10.07 -6.16
C LEU A 16 6.32 8.61 -5.76
N ALA A 17 6.84 8.39 -4.53
CA ALA A 17 7.04 7.05 -3.99
C ALA A 17 5.71 6.28 -3.87
N GLN A 18 4.60 6.98 -3.56
CA GLN A 18 3.26 6.37 -3.53
C GLN A 18 2.85 5.89 -4.93
N VAL A 19 3.00 6.70 -5.98
CA VAL A 19 2.70 6.29 -7.36
C VAL A 19 3.56 5.11 -7.79
N LEU A 20 4.87 5.21 -7.57
CA LEU A 20 5.82 4.16 -7.93
C LEU A 20 5.57 2.86 -7.16
N GLY A 21 5.19 2.96 -5.87
CA GLY A 21 4.83 1.80 -5.04
C GLY A 21 3.56 1.08 -5.50
N MET A 22 2.71 1.76 -6.30
CA MET A 22 1.44 1.21 -6.77
C MET A 22 1.55 0.44 -8.10
N THR A 23 2.73 0.34 -8.71
CA THR A 23 2.90 -0.27 -10.05
C THR A 23 2.34 -1.70 -10.16
N GLY A 24 2.43 -2.52 -9.11
CA GLY A 24 1.85 -3.87 -9.10
C GLY A 24 0.37 -3.95 -8.70
N TYR A 25 -0.23 -2.84 -8.26
CA TYR A 25 -1.53 -2.85 -7.58
C TYR A 25 -2.67 -3.46 -8.42
N ASN A 26 -2.88 -2.94 -9.61
CA ASN A 26 -3.97 -3.32 -10.51
C ASN A 26 -3.54 -4.27 -11.64
N LEU A 27 -2.37 -4.90 -11.57
CA LEU A 27 -1.95 -5.85 -12.62
C LEU A 27 -2.87 -7.07 -12.69
N TRP A 28 -3.34 -7.57 -11.55
CA TRP A 28 -4.27 -8.71 -11.58
C TRP A 28 -5.56 -8.39 -12.34
N PRO A 29 -6.33 -7.35 -12.03
CA PRO A 29 -7.51 -7.02 -12.83
C PRO A 29 -7.17 -6.61 -14.27
N ALA A 30 -6.01 -6.02 -14.53
CA ALA A 30 -5.57 -5.67 -15.88
C ALA A 30 -5.36 -6.92 -16.76
N LEU A 31 -4.88 -8.02 -16.19
CA LEU A 31 -4.50 -9.24 -16.90
C LEU A 31 -5.41 -10.45 -16.58
N ILE A 32 -6.53 -10.21 -15.92
CA ILE A 32 -7.39 -11.29 -15.40
C ILE A 32 -7.89 -12.25 -16.49
N SER A 33 -8.22 -11.72 -17.68
CA SER A 33 -8.70 -12.52 -18.81
C SER A 33 -7.62 -13.48 -19.32
N ASP A 34 -6.36 -13.02 -19.36
CA ASP A 34 -5.23 -13.83 -19.79
C ASP A 34 -4.94 -14.96 -18.81
N PHE A 35 -5.03 -14.69 -17.50
CA PHE A 35 -4.84 -15.70 -16.47
C PHE A 35 -5.98 -16.73 -16.43
N ILE A 36 -7.22 -16.32 -16.67
CA ILE A 36 -8.36 -17.24 -16.79
C ILE A 36 -8.09 -18.26 -17.91
N LEU A 37 -7.67 -17.78 -19.08
CA LEU A 37 -7.36 -18.66 -20.21
C LEU A 37 -6.10 -19.51 -19.99
N ARG A 38 -5.04 -18.92 -19.45
CA ARG A 38 -3.73 -19.56 -19.29
C ARG A 38 -3.73 -20.66 -18.23
N TRP A 39 -4.45 -20.47 -17.15
CA TRP A 39 -4.49 -21.39 -16.00
C TRP A 39 -5.82 -22.13 -15.87
N ASP A 40 -6.67 -22.08 -16.89
CA ASP A 40 -8.02 -22.70 -16.91
C ASP A 40 -8.82 -22.39 -15.61
N LEU A 41 -8.82 -21.11 -15.23
CA LEU A 41 -9.48 -20.67 -14.01
C LEU A 41 -10.97 -20.43 -14.25
N THR A 42 -11.78 -20.83 -13.28
CA THR A 42 -13.16 -20.33 -13.23
C THR A 42 -13.17 -18.85 -12.86
N SER A 43 -14.19 -18.10 -13.27
CA SER A 43 -14.38 -16.69 -12.86
C SER A 43 -14.39 -16.52 -11.34
N ARG A 44 -14.91 -17.53 -10.61
CA ARG A 44 -14.87 -17.56 -9.14
C ARG A 44 -13.44 -17.64 -8.61
N ALA A 45 -12.60 -18.50 -9.15
CA ALA A 45 -11.21 -18.65 -8.76
C ALA A 45 -10.42 -17.36 -9.04
N ALA A 46 -10.61 -16.77 -10.22
CA ALA A 46 -10.00 -15.48 -10.56
C ALA A 46 -10.42 -14.35 -9.61
N GLY A 47 -11.71 -14.34 -9.21
CA GLY A 47 -12.23 -13.42 -8.20
C GLY A 47 -11.57 -13.62 -6.82
N TRP A 48 -11.33 -14.86 -6.38
CA TRP A 48 -10.63 -15.14 -5.13
C TRP A 48 -9.19 -14.65 -5.14
N ILE A 49 -8.45 -14.83 -6.25
CA ILE A 49 -7.09 -14.30 -6.39
C ILE A 49 -7.07 -12.76 -6.32
N GLY A 50 -8.10 -12.10 -6.88
CA GLY A 50 -8.27 -10.66 -6.73
C GLY A 50 -8.58 -10.26 -5.28
N GLY A 51 -9.53 -10.96 -4.65
CA GLY A 51 -10.02 -10.68 -3.30
C GLY A 51 -9.00 -10.93 -2.19
N ILE A 52 -8.14 -11.94 -2.32
CA ILE A 52 -7.14 -12.29 -1.29
C ILE A 52 -6.15 -11.15 -1.02
N PHE A 53 -5.91 -10.30 -2.00
CA PHE A 53 -5.13 -9.08 -1.84
C PHE A 53 -5.70 -8.20 -0.72
N TYR A 54 -7.01 -7.97 -0.72
CA TYR A 54 -7.68 -7.18 0.31
C TYR A 54 -7.71 -7.88 1.66
N VAL A 55 -7.75 -9.21 1.69
CA VAL A 55 -7.61 -9.99 2.93
C VAL A 55 -6.22 -9.76 3.53
N GLY A 56 -5.15 -9.82 2.72
CA GLY A 56 -3.79 -9.50 3.16
C GLY A 56 -3.66 -8.07 3.69
N TYR A 57 -4.24 -7.12 2.98
CA TYR A 57 -4.29 -5.71 3.38
C TYR A 57 -4.98 -5.52 4.74
N LEU A 58 -6.18 -6.06 4.91
CA LEU A 58 -6.96 -5.95 6.14
C LEU A 58 -6.27 -6.65 7.33
N ALA A 59 -5.70 -7.84 7.11
CA ALA A 59 -4.98 -8.57 8.14
C ALA A 59 -3.75 -7.79 8.65
N ALA A 60 -3.10 -7.02 7.78
CA ALA A 60 -1.90 -6.27 8.09
C ALA A 60 -2.15 -4.86 8.65
N ILE A 61 -3.25 -4.20 8.26
CA ILE A 61 -3.56 -2.83 8.71
C ILE A 61 -3.49 -2.69 10.22
N TRP A 62 -4.15 -3.62 10.92
CA TRP A 62 -4.27 -3.56 12.37
C TRP A 62 -2.94 -3.66 13.10
N PRO A 63 -2.14 -4.74 12.92
CA PRO A 63 -0.86 -4.85 13.60
C PRO A 63 0.13 -3.76 13.17
N LEU A 64 0.15 -3.38 11.89
CA LEU A 64 1.07 -2.36 11.39
C LEU A 64 0.73 -0.97 11.93
N SER A 65 -0.54 -0.61 12.07
CA SER A 65 -0.93 0.66 12.67
C SER A 65 -0.45 0.76 14.12
N ASN A 66 -0.65 -0.28 14.93
CA ASN A 66 -0.18 -0.32 16.32
C ASN A 66 1.35 -0.31 16.44
N ILE A 67 2.05 -1.00 15.54
CA ILE A 67 3.51 -1.02 15.49
C ILE A 67 4.05 0.35 15.07
N THR A 68 3.37 1.05 14.18
CA THR A 68 3.77 2.38 13.68
C THR A 68 3.77 3.45 14.78
N ASP A 69 3.03 3.24 15.87
CA ASP A 69 3.06 4.12 17.05
C ASP A 69 4.26 3.86 17.97
N ARG A 70 4.96 2.73 17.78
CA ARG A 70 6.09 2.28 18.64
C ARG A 70 7.43 2.28 17.92
N ILE A 71 7.42 2.08 16.61
CA ILE A 71 8.62 1.98 15.76
C ILE A 71 8.59 3.10 14.73
N ASP A 72 9.77 3.60 14.33
CA ASP A 72 9.91 4.60 13.28
C ASP A 72 9.09 4.23 12.04
N PRO A 73 8.09 5.04 11.64
CA PRO A 73 7.26 4.79 10.48
C PRO A 73 8.06 4.56 9.19
N LYS A 74 9.24 5.18 9.07
CA LYS A 74 10.13 4.97 7.93
C LYS A 74 10.62 3.53 7.83
N LYS A 75 10.90 2.86 8.95
CA LYS A 75 11.33 1.46 8.95
C LYS A 75 10.18 0.55 8.48
N ILE A 76 8.98 0.75 9.01
CA ILE A 76 7.80 -0.03 8.64
C ILE A 76 7.50 0.16 7.16
N TYR A 77 7.49 1.41 6.70
CA TYR A 77 7.34 1.74 5.28
C TYR A 77 8.37 1.03 4.41
N SER A 78 9.66 1.05 4.81
CA SER A 78 10.74 0.42 4.04
C SER A 78 10.61 -1.10 3.96
N TYR A 79 10.29 -1.79 5.06
CA TYR A 79 10.05 -3.23 5.05
C TYR A 79 8.83 -3.61 4.20
N SER A 80 7.78 -2.82 4.29
CA SER A 80 6.56 -3.05 3.50
C SER A 80 6.78 -2.75 2.01
N MET A 81 7.61 -1.74 1.70
CA MET A 81 8.01 -1.46 0.31
C MET A 81 8.90 -2.59 -0.24
N ALA A 82 9.77 -3.17 0.58
CA ALA A 82 10.51 -4.37 0.18
C ALA A 82 9.58 -5.55 -0.12
N LEU A 83 8.50 -5.71 0.65
CA LEU A 83 7.49 -6.73 0.38
C LEU A 83 6.71 -6.44 -0.92
N THR A 84 6.43 -5.17 -1.22
CA THR A 84 5.84 -4.77 -2.53
C THR A 84 6.79 -4.96 -3.71
N ILE A 85 8.09 -5.07 -3.49
CA ILE A 85 9.08 -5.49 -4.51
C ILE A 85 9.07 -7.01 -4.67
N VAL A 86 9.17 -7.73 -3.54
CA VAL A 86 9.29 -9.20 -3.53
C VAL A 86 8.04 -9.88 -4.05
N SER A 87 6.85 -9.34 -3.76
CA SER A 87 5.59 -9.96 -4.16
C SER A 87 5.40 -10.05 -5.68
N PRO A 88 5.58 -8.98 -6.49
CA PRO A 88 5.47 -9.09 -7.94
C PRO A 88 6.64 -9.88 -8.55
N LEU A 89 7.84 -9.82 -7.99
CA LEU A 89 8.96 -10.67 -8.42
C LEU A 89 8.63 -12.14 -8.21
N GLY A 90 8.18 -12.50 -7.01
CA GLY A 90 7.80 -13.87 -6.69
C GLY A 90 6.63 -14.35 -7.54
N PHE A 91 5.64 -13.49 -7.78
CA PHE A 91 4.53 -13.79 -8.68
C PHE A 91 5.04 -14.11 -10.10
N ALA A 92 5.89 -13.25 -10.66
CA ALA A 92 6.45 -13.46 -12.00
C ALA A 92 7.26 -14.75 -12.13
N LEU A 93 8.05 -15.08 -11.10
CA LEU A 93 8.98 -16.19 -11.15
C LEU A 93 8.37 -17.54 -10.80
N THR A 94 7.34 -17.56 -9.96
CA THR A 94 6.86 -18.81 -9.35
C THR A 94 5.33 -19.02 -9.45
N ALA A 95 4.56 -18.05 -9.97
CA ALA A 95 3.12 -18.26 -10.11
C ALA A 95 2.82 -19.19 -11.30
N GLU A 96 2.22 -20.34 -11.01
CA GLU A 96 1.86 -21.36 -11.99
C GLU A 96 0.38 -21.76 -11.91
N GLY A 97 -0.41 -21.07 -11.08
CA GLY A 97 -1.82 -21.34 -10.90
C GLY A 97 -2.43 -20.71 -9.66
N PHE A 98 -3.59 -21.19 -9.29
CA PHE A 98 -4.44 -20.58 -8.25
C PHE A 98 -3.73 -20.34 -6.92
N TRP A 99 -3.10 -21.36 -6.31
CA TRP A 99 -2.56 -21.26 -4.95
C TRP A 99 -1.31 -20.37 -4.86
N THR A 100 -0.43 -20.46 -5.84
CA THR A 100 0.78 -19.63 -5.90
C THR A 100 0.41 -18.17 -6.17
N ALA A 101 -0.58 -17.91 -7.03
CA ALA A 101 -1.11 -16.57 -7.25
C ALA A 101 -1.76 -15.99 -5.99
N MET A 102 -2.58 -16.79 -5.28
CA MET A 102 -3.20 -16.40 -4.01
C MET A 102 -2.14 -15.97 -2.98
N PHE A 103 -1.06 -16.75 -2.83
CA PHE A 103 0.02 -16.46 -1.89
C PHE A 103 0.68 -15.10 -2.18
N TRP A 104 1.10 -14.87 -3.41
CA TRP A 104 1.78 -13.61 -3.76
C TRP A 104 0.86 -12.40 -3.72
N ARG A 105 -0.40 -12.57 -4.10
CA ARG A 105 -1.41 -11.51 -4.00
C ARG A 105 -1.72 -11.16 -2.54
N PHE A 106 -1.79 -12.13 -1.65
CA PHE A 106 -1.91 -11.88 -0.20
C PHE A 106 -0.73 -11.05 0.31
N LEU A 107 0.52 -11.46 0.01
CA LEU A 107 1.72 -10.72 0.44
C LEU A 107 1.75 -9.30 -0.14
N GLN A 108 1.31 -9.11 -1.37
CA GLN A 108 1.22 -7.79 -1.99
C GLN A 108 0.23 -6.89 -1.23
N GLY A 109 -0.90 -7.43 -0.78
CA GLY A 109 -1.85 -6.71 0.08
C GLY A 109 -1.23 -6.31 1.41
N VAL A 110 -0.50 -7.21 2.07
CA VAL A 110 0.27 -6.92 3.30
C VAL A 110 1.26 -5.78 3.06
N GLY A 111 2.00 -5.81 1.95
CA GLY A 111 2.94 -4.76 1.57
C GLY A 111 2.26 -3.39 1.44
N LEU A 112 1.12 -3.34 0.75
CA LEU A 112 0.38 -2.09 0.58
C LEU A 112 -0.08 -1.50 1.93
N ALA A 113 -0.57 -2.31 2.85
CA ALA A 113 -1.01 -1.83 4.17
C ALA A 113 0.10 -1.08 4.90
N GLY A 114 1.33 -1.57 4.81
CA GLY A 114 2.46 -0.97 5.49
C GLY A 114 3.13 0.18 4.71
N THR A 115 2.78 0.41 3.45
CA THR A 115 3.26 1.59 2.69
C THR A 115 2.29 2.76 2.79
N TYR A 116 0.98 2.53 2.74
CA TYR A 116 0.00 3.61 2.73
C TYR A 116 -0.14 4.29 4.09
N MET A 117 -0.57 3.57 5.14
CA MET A 117 -0.82 4.17 6.45
C MET A 117 0.45 4.65 7.17
N PRO A 118 1.55 3.86 7.25
CA PRO A 118 2.80 4.34 7.80
C PRO A 118 3.43 5.49 6.98
N GLY A 119 3.24 5.49 5.65
CA GLY A 119 3.68 6.59 4.79
C GLY A 119 2.94 7.89 5.09
N LEU A 120 1.63 7.82 5.29
CA LEU A 120 0.82 8.96 5.69
C LEU A 120 1.23 9.50 7.07
N LYS A 121 1.44 8.61 8.05
CA LYS A 121 1.94 8.98 9.37
C LYS A 121 3.33 9.64 9.28
N LEU A 122 4.24 9.03 8.53
CA LEU A 122 5.58 9.59 8.31
C LEU A 122 5.52 11.02 7.77
N LEU A 123 4.64 11.28 6.81
CA LEU A 123 4.42 12.62 6.26
C LEU A 123 3.85 13.59 7.30
N THR A 124 2.80 13.20 8.02
CA THR A 124 2.16 14.08 9.01
C THR A 124 3.08 14.38 10.19
N ASP A 125 3.99 13.49 10.54
CA ASP A 125 4.99 13.71 11.60
C ASP A 125 6.12 14.67 11.14
N ILE A 126 6.35 14.79 9.84
CA ILE A 126 7.43 15.62 9.27
C ILE A 126 6.97 17.05 8.96
N VAL A 127 5.70 17.23 8.55
CA VAL A 127 5.15 18.52 8.15
C VAL A 127 4.51 19.27 9.31
N PRO A 128 4.51 20.64 9.28
CA PRO A 128 3.84 21.42 10.31
C PRO A 128 2.32 21.19 10.29
N LYS A 129 1.66 21.33 11.44
CA LYS A 129 0.21 21.11 11.60
C LYS A 129 -0.65 21.86 10.57
N SER A 130 -0.27 23.07 10.22
CA SER A 130 -0.96 23.90 9.21
C SER A 130 -0.93 23.32 7.79
N ALA A 131 0.02 22.45 7.48
CA ALA A 131 0.17 21.82 6.16
C ALA A 131 -0.37 20.39 6.11
N GLN A 132 -0.70 19.78 7.26
CA GLN A 132 -1.07 18.36 7.32
C GLN A 132 -2.27 18.00 6.44
N SER A 133 -3.39 18.75 6.54
CA SER A 133 -4.59 18.45 5.74
C SER A 133 -4.32 18.47 4.24
N ARG A 134 -3.57 19.46 3.77
CA ARG A 134 -3.18 19.55 2.35
C ARG A 134 -2.27 18.38 1.95
N THR A 135 -1.32 18.02 2.80
CA THR A 135 -0.39 16.90 2.56
C THR A 135 -1.12 15.56 2.48
N VAL A 136 -2.08 15.33 3.39
CA VAL A 136 -2.93 14.15 3.37
C VAL A 136 -3.72 14.08 2.06
N ALA A 137 -4.36 15.18 1.65
CA ALA A 137 -5.13 15.23 0.41
C ALA A 137 -4.26 14.91 -0.82
N TRP A 138 -3.06 15.49 -0.91
CA TRP A 138 -2.12 15.19 -1.99
C TRP A 138 -1.70 13.71 -1.99
N TYR A 139 -1.27 13.19 -0.85
CA TYR A 139 -0.81 11.81 -0.75
C TYR A 139 -1.89 10.80 -1.14
N THR A 140 -3.14 11.04 -0.68
CA THR A 140 -4.30 10.21 -1.04
C THR A 140 -4.64 10.33 -2.52
N SER A 141 -4.58 11.52 -3.12
CA SER A 141 -4.82 11.70 -4.55
C SER A 141 -3.80 10.95 -5.40
N PHE A 142 -2.52 10.98 -5.02
CA PHE A 142 -1.47 10.25 -5.72
C PHE A 142 -1.59 8.72 -5.57
N PHE A 143 -2.25 8.21 -4.53
CA PHE A 143 -2.64 6.82 -4.46
C PHE A 143 -3.54 6.42 -5.64
N TYR A 144 -4.61 7.19 -5.90
CA TYR A 144 -5.52 6.92 -7.02
C TYR A 144 -4.85 7.10 -8.38
N VAL A 145 -3.96 8.08 -8.52
CA VAL A 145 -3.14 8.24 -9.73
C VAL A 145 -2.28 7.00 -9.96
N GLY A 146 -1.60 6.50 -8.94
CA GLY A 146 -0.80 5.30 -9.02
C GLY A 146 -1.63 4.05 -9.38
N ALA A 147 -2.82 3.91 -8.78
CA ALA A 147 -3.74 2.82 -9.08
C ALA A 147 -4.21 2.85 -10.55
N ALA A 148 -4.60 4.02 -11.06
CA ALA A 148 -5.02 4.19 -12.44
C ALA A 148 -3.87 3.92 -13.44
N LEU A 149 -2.68 4.44 -13.15
CA LEU A 149 -1.49 4.16 -13.96
C LEU A 149 -1.15 2.67 -13.96
N SER A 150 -1.26 1.99 -12.82
CA SER A 150 -1.00 0.55 -12.72
C SER A 150 -1.93 -0.27 -13.65
N LEU A 151 -3.20 0.07 -13.70
CA LEU A 151 -4.15 -0.57 -14.61
C LEU A 151 -3.78 -0.31 -16.08
N SER A 152 -3.54 0.96 -16.40
CA SER A 152 -3.26 1.41 -17.78
C SER A 152 -1.97 0.80 -18.32
N TYR A 153 -0.85 0.87 -17.58
CA TYR A 153 0.39 0.32 -18.11
C TYR A 153 0.36 -1.21 -18.16
N GLY A 154 -0.34 -1.86 -17.22
CA GLY A 154 -0.47 -3.31 -17.21
C GLY A 154 -1.11 -3.85 -18.49
N THR A 155 -2.22 -3.24 -18.93
CA THR A 155 -2.88 -3.60 -20.19
C THR A 155 -2.00 -3.30 -21.40
N ASN A 156 -1.41 -2.09 -21.46
CA ASN A 156 -0.61 -1.68 -22.62
C ASN A 156 0.69 -2.49 -22.76
N LEU A 157 1.40 -2.76 -21.66
CA LEU A 157 2.64 -3.56 -21.73
C LEU A 157 2.38 -5.02 -22.12
N ASN A 158 1.25 -5.59 -21.73
CA ASN A 158 0.88 -6.96 -22.08
C ASN A 158 0.65 -7.17 -23.58
N GLU A 159 0.49 -6.11 -24.36
CA GLU A 159 0.44 -6.19 -25.83
C GLU A 159 1.81 -6.50 -26.44
N PHE A 160 2.91 -6.16 -25.75
CA PHE A 160 4.28 -6.25 -26.25
C PHE A 160 5.16 -7.22 -25.46
N LEU A 161 4.81 -7.51 -24.22
CA LEU A 161 5.59 -8.30 -23.27
C LEU A 161 4.76 -9.49 -22.75
N ASP A 162 5.43 -10.57 -22.37
CA ASP A 162 4.75 -11.66 -21.63
C ASP A 162 4.34 -11.17 -20.23
N TRP A 163 3.27 -11.75 -19.71
CA TRP A 163 2.76 -11.38 -18.38
C TRP A 163 3.82 -11.45 -17.27
N ARG A 164 4.78 -12.38 -17.36
CA ARG A 164 5.88 -12.46 -16.40
C ARG A 164 6.76 -11.22 -16.44
N GLU A 165 7.06 -10.73 -17.62
CA GLU A 165 7.86 -9.51 -17.80
C GLU A 165 7.12 -8.29 -17.29
N VAL A 166 5.81 -8.19 -17.50
CA VAL A 166 4.95 -7.13 -16.94
C VAL A 166 5.01 -7.13 -15.41
N TRP A 167 4.94 -8.31 -14.78
CA TRP A 167 5.05 -8.42 -13.33
C TRP A 167 6.47 -8.15 -12.81
N LEU A 168 7.52 -8.52 -13.54
CA LEU A 168 8.91 -8.13 -13.22
C LEU A 168 9.08 -6.62 -13.29
N PHE A 169 8.52 -5.98 -14.32
CA PHE A 169 8.55 -4.53 -14.47
C PHE A 169 7.85 -3.82 -13.30
N ALA A 170 6.79 -4.40 -12.78
CA ALA A 170 6.06 -3.87 -11.63
C ALA A 170 6.90 -3.74 -10.36
N ALA A 171 7.96 -4.52 -10.21
CA ALA A 171 8.87 -4.43 -9.08
C ALA A 171 9.84 -3.24 -9.15
N VAL A 172 10.05 -2.68 -10.34
CA VAL A 172 10.98 -1.55 -10.55
C VAL A 172 10.48 -0.28 -9.87
N GLY A 173 9.19 0.01 -9.97
CA GLY A 173 8.59 1.18 -9.32
C GLY A 173 8.80 1.21 -7.80
N PRO A 174 8.38 0.19 -7.04
CA PRO A 174 8.61 0.10 -5.61
C PRO A 174 10.10 0.12 -5.22
N PHE A 175 10.98 -0.45 -6.04
CA PHE A 175 12.41 -0.39 -5.82
C PHE A 175 12.95 1.06 -5.87
N ILE A 176 12.57 1.82 -6.90
CA ILE A 176 12.93 3.23 -7.01
C ILE A 176 12.31 4.05 -5.87
N ALA A 177 11.05 3.77 -5.50
CA ALA A 177 10.37 4.40 -4.38
C ALA A 177 11.12 4.18 -3.06
N LEU A 178 11.55 2.93 -2.80
CA LEU A 178 12.33 2.58 -1.62
C LEU A 178 13.63 3.38 -1.55
N LEU A 179 14.37 3.49 -2.66
CA LEU A 179 15.61 4.27 -2.73
C LEU A 179 15.34 5.76 -2.42
N PHE A 180 14.32 6.36 -3.03
CA PHE A 180 13.97 7.76 -2.79
C PHE A 180 13.61 8.01 -1.33
N VAL A 181 12.78 7.16 -0.73
CA VAL A 181 12.40 7.30 0.67
C VAL A 181 13.62 7.11 1.58
N TRP A 182 14.46 6.14 1.27
CA TRP A 182 15.65 5.87 2.09
C TRP A 182 16.65 7.04 2.08
N LEU A 183 16.88 7.65 0.92
CA LEU A 183 17.84 8.73 0.73
C LEU A 183 17.29 10.10 1.15
N MET A 184 16.00 10.39 0.89
CA MET A 184 15.46 11.75 1.02
C MET A 184 14.62 11.96 2.26
N ILE A 185 14.00 10.92 2.81
CA ILE A 185 13.11 11.06 3.95
C ILE A 185 13.88 10.81 5.26
N PRO A 186 13.88 11.73 6.21
CA PRO A 186 14.54 11.55 7.50
C PRO A 186 13.77 10.56 8.37
N SER A 187 14.50 9.82 9.21
CA SER A 187 13.90 9.01 10.27
C SER A 187 13.25 9.89 11.33
N VAL A 188 12.12 9.46 11.85
CA VAL A 188 11.38 10.15 12.91
C VAL A 188 11.66 9.45 14.24
N LYS A 189 12.21 10.19 15.19
CA LYS A 189 12.35 9.69 16.57
C LYS A 189 10.98 9.71 17.23
N ILE A 190 10.43 8.53 17.50
CA ILE A 190 9.18 8.43 18.25
C ILE A 190 9.50 8.73 19.71
N LYS A 191 8.85 9.77 20.25
CA LYS A 191 8.74 9.93 21.69
C LYS A 191 7.56 9.10 22.17
N PHE A 192 7.84 7.94 22.69
CA PHE A 192 6.80 7.12 23.31
C PHE A 192 6.40 7.79 24.64
N GLU A 193 5.44 8.70 24.58
CA GLU A 193 4.84 9.32 25.76
C GLU A 193 3.62 8.48 26.16
N GLY A 194 3.82 7.55 27.07
CA GLY A 194 2.71 6.90 27.75
C GLY A 194 2.74 5.38 27.70
N GLN A 195 2.53 4.81 28.85
CA GLN A 195 2.25 3.40 29.08
C GLN A 195 0.88 3.04 28.48
N SER A 196 0.83 2.79 27.18
CA SER A 196 -0.29 2.04 26.64
C SER A 196 -0.05 0.55 26.92
N ASN A 197 -0.54 0.06 28.05
CA ASN A 197 -0.63 -1.37 28.36
C ASN A 197 -1.64 -2.12 27.48
N TRP A 198 -2.07 -1.47 26.40
CA TRP A 198 -3.03 -2.03 25.45
C TRP A 198 -2.30 -3.05 24.57
N GLY A 199 -2.80 -4.26 24.53
CA GLY A 199 -2.31 -5.30 23.62
C GLY A 199 -2.41 -4.83 22.16
N LEU A 200 -1.58 -5.38 21.27
CA LEU A 200 -1.55 -5.06 19.84
C LEU A 200 -2.92 -5.18 19.13
N LEU A 201 -3.88 -5.86 19.75
CA LEU A 201 -5.21 -6.15 19.22
C LEU A 201 -6.36 -5.59 20.11
N ASP A 202 -6.09 -4.63 20.98
CA ASP A 202 -7.14 -4.13 21.87
C ASP A 202 -8.08 -3.14 21.14
N LEU A 203 -9.26 -3.64 20.79
CA LEU A 203 -10.35 -2.90 20.13
C LEU A 203 -11.27 -2.17 21.11
N ARG A 204 -11.14 -2.38 22.41
CA ARG A 204 -12.12 -1.91 23.40
C ARG A 204 -12.29 -0.40 23.37
N SER A 205 -11.19 0.36 23.26
CA SER A 205 -11.23 1.83 23.23
C SER A 205 -11.94 2.36 21.97
N ILE A 206 -11.79 1.68 20.84
CA ILE A 206 -12.40 2.02 19.56
C ILE A 206 -13.90 1.71 19.61
N LEU A 207 -14.27 0.51 20.06
CA LEU A 207 -15.66 0.07 20.17
C LEU A 207 -16.44 0.83 21.25
N ALA A 208 -15.76 1.38 22.25
CA ALA A 208 -16.38 2.25 23.25
C ALA A 208 -16.63 3.68 22.75
N ASN A 209 -15.98 4.10 21.66
CA ASN A 209 -16.09 5.46 21.15
C ASN A 209 -17.17 5.57 20.06
N ARG A 210 -18.38 6.02 20.44
CA ARG A 210 -19.53 6.19 19.54
C ARG A 210 -19.23 7.06 18.30
N LYS A 211 -18.36 8.08 18.42
CA LYS A 211 -18.00 8.93 17.29
C LYS A 211 -17.16 8.15 16.26
N VAL A 212 -16.20 7.36 16.74
CA VAL A 212 -15.37 6.51 15.86
C VAL A 212 -16.26 5.50 15.14
N ILE A 213 -17.16 4.82 15.86
CA ILE A 213 -18.12 3.89 15.25
C ILE A 213 -18.98 4.60 14.20
N GLY A 214 -19.53 5.78 14.52
CA GLY A 214 -20.35 6.55 13.59
C GLY A 214 -19.60 6.92 12.31
N PHE A 215 -18.37 7.41 12.40
CA PHE A 215 -17.53 7.69 11.23
C PHE A 215 -17.18 6.43 10.44
N THR A 216 -16.87 5.33 11.11
CA THR A 216 -16.56 4.04 10.45
C THR A 216 -17.78 3.53 9.67
N LEU A 217 -18.97 3.56 10.26
CA LEU A 217 -20.20 3.13 9.59
C LEU A 217 -20.55 4.04 8.41
N ALA A 218 -20.46 5.37 8.57
CA ALA A 218 -20.69 6.31 7.49
C ALA A 218 -19.72 6.11 6.32
N TYR A 219 -18.43 5.88 6.62
CA TYR A 219 -17.42 5.60 5.60
C TYR A 219 -17.66 4.25 4.92
N SER A 220 -18.04 3.22 5.68
CA SER A 220 -18.35 1.89 5.13
C SER A 220 -19.59 1.94 4.21
N ALA A 221 -20.62 2.71 4.59
CA ALA A 221 -21.78 2.92 3.74
C ALA A 221 -21.40 3.62 2.42
N HIS A 222 -20.60 4.69 2.51
CA HIS A 222 -20.12 5.41 1.32
C HIS A 222 -19.30 4.53 0.40
N THR A 223 -18.41 3.68 0.95
CA THR A 223 -17.60 2.76 0.13
C THR A 223 -18.40 1.59 -0.46
N ALA A 224 -19.57 1.26 0.10
CA ALA A 224 -20.46 0.23 -0.44
C ALA A 224 -21.32 0.74 -1.63
N GLU A 225 -21.42 2.06 -1.80
CA GLU A 225 -22.11 2.69 -2.96
C GLU A 225 -21.22 2.77 -4.21
N LEU A 226 -19.90 2.64 -4.06
CA LEU A 226 -18.94 2.73 -5.16
C LEU A 226 -18.69 1.36 -5.80
#